data_4cdb0af56ab258277df72a32f0401ff5
#
_entry.id   4cdb0af56ab258277df72a32f0401ff5
#
_cell.length_a   1.000
_cell.length_b   1.000
_cell.length_c   1.000
_cell.angle_alpha   90.00
_cell.angle_beta   90.00
_cell.angle_gamma   90.00
#
_symmetry.space_group_name_H-M   'P 1'
#
loop_
_entity.id
_entity.type
_entity.pdbx_description
1 polymer ?
#
loop_
_entity_poly.entity_id
_entity_poly.type
_entity_poly.pdbx_seq_one_letter_code
_entity_poly.pdbx_strand_id
1 'polypeptide(L)'
;MPEKYKSIDLFAGIGGIRMGFDNAFGENIETVFVSEWDKYAQKTYIDNFKDPFPVAGDITAIDEKDIPGFDICLAGFPCQAFSIAGTGGYGRNGFNDSFKGQNRGNLFLEVVRICEHHKPKVIFCENVKGLVMHDKGRTFKVIQQAFEHIGYKVFRKVLNSKDFGLPQNRERIYIVAFRNDLEIEAFSFPEGNHKEVSIRDILEDAPIPSRYYLSTVYVDTLRAHKARHAAKGNGFGYEIRDLDGIAGTIVCGGMGRERNLIIDHREHSMVPETHIKGEINHEDIRKMTPREWARLQGFPDSFELNLADTHIYKQLGNSLSINVIQAIAEKIKELLEEKEELW
;
A
#
# COMPACT_ATOMS: atom_id res chain seq x y z
N MET A 1 5.53 10.33 -31.63
CA MET A 1 5.02 10.42 -30.26
C MET A 1 6.21 10.17 -29.36
N PRO A 2 6.41 10.87 -28.27
CA PRO A 2 7.48 10.53 -27.33
C PRO A 2 7.34 9.06 -26.91
N GLU A 3 8.45 8.40 -26.68
CA GLU A 3 8.45 7.01 -26.23
C GLU A 3 7.85 6.97 -24.81
N LYS A 4 6.92 6.04 -24.55
CA LYS A 4 6.29 5.89 -23.24
C LYS A 4 7.31 5.35 -22.24
N TYR A 5 7.25 5.85 -21.00
CA TYR A 5 7.97 5.22 -19.90
C TYR A 5 7.43 3.81 -19.67
N LYS A 6 8.33 2.85 -19.51
CA LYS A 6 7.99 1.47 -19.16
C LYS A 6 8.12 1.28 -17.65
N SER A 7 7.11 0.72 -17.03
CA SER A 7 7.14 0.41 -15.60
C SER A 7 7.00 -1.09 -15.34
N ILE A 8 7.52 -1.52 -14.19
CA ILE A 8 7.20 -2.82 -13.61
C ILE A 8 6.58 -2.63 -12.23
N ASP A 9 5.67 -3.52 -11.82
CA ASP A 9 5.02 -3.49 -10.52
C ASP A 9 5.34 -4.77 -9.73
N LEU A 10 6.22 -4.66 -8.73
CA LEU A 10 6.66 -5.75 -7.89
C LEU A 10 5.91 -5.75 -6.56
N PHE A 11 5.47 -6.94 -6.13
CA PHE A 11 4.58 -7.08 -4.95
C PHE A 11 3.30 -6.27 -5.13
N ALA A 12 2.75 -6.35 -6.33
CA ALA A 12 1.73 -5.42 -6.84
C ALA A 12 0.45 -5.37 -6.00
N GLY A 13 0.15 -6.43 -5.21
CA GLY A 13 -1.10 -6.51 -4.49
C GLY A 13 -2.28 -6.41 -5.45
N ILE A 14 -3.11 -5.39 -5.28
CA ILE A 14 -4.22 -5.09 -6.19
C ILE A 14 -3.94 -3.88 -7.09
N GLY A 15 -2.66 -3.49 -7.25
CA GLY A 15 -2.24 -2.47 -8.20
C GLY A 15 -2.35 -1.02 -7.70
N GLY A 16 -2.33 -0.80 -6.38
CA GLY A 16 -2.49 0.56 -5.83
C GLY A 16 -1.33 1.51 -6.20
N ILE A 17 -0.07 1.02 -6.26
CA ILE A 17 1.07 1.84 -6.70
C ILE A 17 0.93 2.17 -8.18
N ARG A 18 0.72 1.14 -8.99
CA ARG A 18 0.52 1.31 -10.44
C ARG A 18 -0.57 2.33 -10.73
N MET A 19 -1.74 2.22 -10.10
CA MET A 19 -2.84 3.16 -10.34
C MET A 19 -2.45 4.61 -10.05
N GLY A 20 -1.67 4.86 -9.01
CA GLY A 20 -1.17 6.21 -8.74
C GLY A 20 -0.24 6.73 -9.83
N PHE A 21 0.64 5.88 -10.37
CA PHE A 21 1.50 6.23 -11.50
C PHE A 21 0.73 6.38 -12.81
N ASP A 22 -0.20 5.48 -13.11
CA ASP A 22 -1.06 5.57 -14.30
C ASP A 22 -1.88 6.88 -14.28
N ASN A 23 -2.41 7.28 -13.12
CA ASN A 23 -3.12 8.55 -12.97
C ASN A 23 -2.22 9.77 -13.22
N ALA A 24 -0.96 9.73 -12.79
CA ALA A 24 -0.03 10.85 -12.93
C ALA A 24 0.54 10.99 -14.35
N PHE A 25 0.92 9.87 -14.94
CA PHE A 25 1.58 9.85 -16.25
C PHE A 25 0.58 9.79 -17.41
N GLY A 26 -0.64 9.29 -17.18
CA GLY A 26 -1.66 9.10 -18.21
C GLY A 26 -1.16 8.14 -19.32
N GLU A 27 -1.27 8.56 -20.56
CA GLU A 27 -0.83 7.76 -21.72
C GLU A 27 0.69 7.64 -21.88
N ASN A 28 1.47 8.37 -21.07
CA ASN A 28 2.93 8.41 -21.15
C ASN A 28 3.63 7.28 -20.37
N ILE A 29 2.89 6.38 -19.75
CA ILE A 29 3.43 5.21 -19.06
C ILE A 29 2.74 3.94 -19.53
N GLU A 30 3.48 2.84 -19.57
CA GLU A 30 2.93 1.49 -19.74
C GLU A 30 3.61 0.51 -18.79
N THR A 31 2.82 -0.33 -18.15
CA THR A 31 3.35 -1.43 -17.34
C THR A 31 3.68 -2.60 -18.25
N VAL A 32 4.91 -3.13 -18.15
CA VAL A 32 5.41 -4.23 -18.99
C VAL A 32 5.64 -5.53 -18.22
N PHE A 33 5.62 -5.49 -16.90
CA PHE A 33 5.79 -6.67 -16.05
C PHE A 33 5.15 -6.44 -14.68
N VAL A 34 4.54 -7.50 -14.13
CA VAL A 34 3.88 -7.48 -12.81
C VAL A 34 4.17 -8.77 -12.07
N SER A 35 4.50 -8.65 -10.78
CA SER A 35 4.68 -9.79 -9.89
C SER A 35 3.85 -9.65 -8.62
N GLU A 36 3.02 -10.66 -8.33
CA GLU A 36 2.26 -10.81 -7.09
C GLU A 36 2.07 -12.29 -6.79
N TRP A 37 2.30 -12.71 -5.57
CA TRP A 37 2.26 -14.12 -5.21
C TRP A 37 0.87 -14.57 -4.70
N ASP A 38 0.08 -13.67 -4.11
CA ASP A 38 -1.28 -13.99 -3.61
C ASP A 38 -2.26 -14.11 -4.79
N LYS A 39 -2.74 -15.32 -5.05
CA LYS A 39 -3.64 -15.62 -6.18
C LYS A 39 -4.94 -14.83 -6.16
N TYR A 40 -5.42 -14.44 -4.98
CA TYR A 40 -6.61 -13.61 -4.86
C TYR A 40 -6.31 -12.16 -5.22
N ALA A 41 -5.13 -11.66 -4.84
CA ALA A 41 -4.68 -10.34 -5.25
C ALA A 41 -4.44 -10.29 -6.77
N GLN A 42 -3.78 -11.32 -7.35
CA GLN A 42 -3.62 -11.47 -8.80
C GLN A 42 -4.96 -11.38 -9.52
N LYS A 43 -5.99 -12.10 -9.01
CA LYS A 43 -7.31 -12.06 -9.65
C LYS A 43 -7.90 -10.65 -9.66
N THR A 44 -7.88 -9.95 -8.53
CA THR A 44 -8.37 -8.57 -8.46
C THR A 44 -7.55 -7.65 -9.37
N TYR A 45 -6.24 -7.84 -9.43
CA TYR A 45 -5.35 -7.09 -10.33
C TYR A 45 -5.74 -7.29 -11.80
N ILE A 46 -5.84 -8.54 -12.23
CA ILE A 46 -6.19 -8.91 -13.62
C ILE A 46 -7.58 -8.38 -14.01
N ASP A 47 -8.57 -8.47 -13.12
CA ASP A 47 -9.92 -7.98 -13.37
C ASP A 47 -9.92 -6.47 -13.69
N ASN A 48 -9.00 -5.70 -13.09
CA ASN A 48 -8.95 -4.25 -13.23
C ASN A 48 -8.01 -3.73 -14.34
N PHE A 49 -6.83 -4.32 -14.52
CA PHE A 49 -5.83 -3.77 -15.44
C PHE A 49 -5.83 -4.44 -16.83
N LYS A 50 -6.24 -5.71 -16.93
CA LYS A 50 -6.40 -6.44 -18.21
C LYS A 50 -5.18 -6.40 -19.12
N ASP A 51 -3.98 -6.50 -18.52
CA ASP A 51 -2.72 -6.49 -19.26
C ASP A 51 -2.66 -7.66 -20.26
N PRO A 52 -1.93 -7.50 -21.42
CA PRO A 52 -1.79 -8.55 -22.42
C PRO A 52 -0.78 -9.65 -22.02
N PHE A 53 -0.18 -9.56 -20.85
CA PHE A 53 0.77 -10.51 -20.28
C PHE A 53 0.28 -11.05 -18.93
N PRO A 54 0.75 -12.23 -18.50
CA PRO A 54 0.35 -12.81 -17.22
C PRO A 54 0.98 -12.08 -16.06
N VAL A 55 0.26 -12.01 -14.92
CA VAL A 55 0.86 -11.64 -13.64
C VAL A 55 1.79 -12.76 -13.19
N ALA A 56 3.07 -12.46 -13.03
CA ALA A 56 4.05 -13.40 -12.53
C ALA A 56 3.82 -13.66 -11.02
N GLY A 57 4.16 -14.87 -10.58
CA GLY A 57 3.97 -15.30 -9.20
C GLY A 57 5.08 -14.83 -8.27
N ASP A 58 5.78 -15.80 -7.67
CA ASP A 58 6.87 -15.55 -6.74
C ASP A 58 8.09 -14.95 -7.45
N ILE A 59 8.42 -13.70 -7.13
CA ILE A 59 9.53 -12.96 -7.73
C ILE A 59 10.90 -13.61 -7.47
N THR A 60 11.04 -14.42 -6.42
CA THR A 60 12.27 -15.13 -6.11
C THR A 60 12.56 -16.28 -7.09
N ALA A 61 11.56 -16.71 -7.85
CA ALA A 61 11.68 -17.76 -8.87
C ALA A 61 11.93 -17.21 -10.28
N ILE A 62 11.95 -15.88 -10.45
CA ILE A 62 12.07 -15.22 -11.75
C ILE A 62 13.51 -14.75 -11.96
N ASP A 63 14.12 -15.14 -13.08
CA ASP A 63 15.40 -14.58 -13.49
C ASP A 63 15.19 -13.12 -13.96
N GLU A 64 16.05 -12.21 -13.51
CA GLU A 64 16.01 -10.81 -13.91
C GLU A 64 16.10 -10.61 -15.42
N LYS A 65 16.73 -11.54 -16.15
CA LYS A 65 16.87 -11.50 -17.61
C LYS A 65 15.56 -11.79 -18.35
N ASP A 66 14.62 -12.47 -17.68
CA ASP A 66 13.30 -12.77 -18.24
C ASP A 66 12.33 -11.58 -18.09
N ILE A 67 12.71 -10.54 -17.34
CA ILE A 67 11.94 -9.32 -17.18
C ILE A 67 12.25 -8.37 -18.35
N PRO A 68 11.24 -7.82 -19.04
CA PRO A 68 11.46 -6.81 -20.08
C PRO A 68 12.19 -5.57 -19.56
N GLY A 69 12.91 -4.85 -20.41
CA GLY A 69 13.52 -3.57 -20.05
C GLY A 69 12.47 -2.53 -19.62
N PHE A 70 12.79 -1.73 -18.62
CA PHE A 70 11.87 -0.75 -18.05
C PHE A 70 12.61 0.49 -17.49
N ASP A 71 11.88 1.59 -17.34
CA ASP A 71 12.38 2.87 -16.84
C ASP A 71 12.07 3.11 -15.37
N ILE A 72 10.95 2.55 -14.87
CA ILE A 72 10.45 2.83 -13.52
C ILE A 72 10.13 1.49 -12.82
N CYS A 73 10.77 1.25 -11.68
CA CYS A 73 10.45 0.14 -10.80
C CYS A 73 9.49 0.59 -9.69
N LEU A 74 8.33 -0.04 -9.59
CA LEU A 74 7.36 0.16 -8.52
C LEU A 74 7.43 -1.03 -7.57
N ALA A 75 7.56 -0.79 -6.25
CA ALA A 75 7.67 -1.89 -5.29
C ALA A 75 7.09 -1.56 -3.91
N GLY A 76 6.02 -2.24 -3.55
CA GLY A 76 5.44 -2.26 -2.19
C GLY A 76 5.91 -3.48 -1.40
N PHE A 77 7.20 -3.60 -1.14
CA PHE A 77 7.76 -4.80 -0.52
C PHE A 77 7.33 -5.01 0.94
N PRO A 78 7.09 -6.26 1.39
CA PRO A 78 6.63 -6.54 2.75
C PRO A 78 7.70 -6.24 3.82
N CYS A 79 7.27 -5.63 4.93
CA CYS A 79 8.15 -5.23 6.04
C CYS A 79 8.77 -6.41 6.81
N GLN A 80 8.23 -7.63 6.69
CA GLN A 80 8.59 -8.78 7.53
C GLN A 80 9.99 -9.37 7.27
N ALA A 81 10.69 -8.92 6.24
CA ALA A 81 11.91 -9.53 5.75
C ALA A 81 13.22 -9.01 6.36
N PHE A 82 13.20 -7.99 7.23
CA PHE A 82 14.43 -7.46 7.83
C PHE A 82 14.79 -8.09 9.17
N SER A 83 14.69 -9.42 9.27
CA SER A 83 15.32 -10.13 10.37
C SER A 83 16.84 -10.18 10.14
N ILE A 84 17.52 -9.15 10.61
CA ILE A 84 19.00 -9.05 10.60
C ILE A 84 19.64 -10.14 11.48
N ALA A 85 18.84 -10.90 12.22
CA ALA A 85 19.31 -12.00 13.07
C ALA A 85 19.97 -13.18 12.30
N GLY A 86 19.84 -13.23 10.97
CA GLY A 86 20.49 -14.25 10.13
C GLY A 86 21.64 -13.72 9.27
N THR A 87 21.80 -12.42 9.15
CA THR A 87 22.96 -11.82 8.47
C THR A 87 24.02 -11.58 9.53
N GLY A 88 24.94 -12.55 9.69
CA GLY A 88 26.15 -12.34 10.49
C GLY A 88 26.74 -10.98 10.13
N GLY A 89 26.81 -10.09 11.14
CA GLY A 89 27.06 -8.68 11.09
C GLY A 89 27.89 -8.19 9.90
N TYR A 90 27.69 -6.95 9.51
CA TYR A 90 28.53 -6.24 8.57
C TYR A 90 30.01 -6.64 8.76
N GLY A 91 30.42 -7.68 8.03
CA GLY A 91 31.80 -8.14 8.05
C GLY A 91 32.68 -7.10 7.34
N ARG A 92 33.93 -7.02 7.75
CA ARG A 92 34.95 -6.11 7.23
C ARG A 92 35.16 -6.14 5.70
N ASN A 93 34.46 -7.00 4.95
CA ASN A 93 34.69 -7.27 3.53
C ASN A 93 33.61 -6.74 2.58
N GLY A 94 32.74 -5.82 3.02
CA GLY A 94 31.83 -5.13 2.12
C GLY A 94 30.56 -5.91 1.74
N PHE A 95 29.69 -5.21 1.05
CA PHE A 95 28.35 -5.60 0.62
C PHE A 95 28.30 -6.92 -0.21
N ASN A 96 29.38 -7.25 -0.90
CA ASN A 96 29.42 -8.33 -1.90
C ASN A 96 29.40 -9.77 -1.35
N ASP A 97 29.87 -10.05 -0.14
CA ASP A 97 29.98 -11.43 0.36
C ASP A 97 28.78 -11.86 1.24
N SER A 98 28.06 -10.91 1.83
CA SER A 98 26.93 -11.21 2.71
C SER A 98 25.64 -11.57 1.94
N PHE A 99 25.54 -11.23 0.66
CA PHE A 99 24.34 -11.41 -0.16
C PHE A 99 24.38 -12.65 -1.07
N LYS A 100 25.55 -13.22 -1.35
CA LYS A 100 25.71 -14.33 -2.32
C LYS A 100 25.38 -15.73 -1.80
N GLY A 101 24.86 -15.89 -0.60
CA GLY A 101 24.72 -17.26 -0.08
C GLY A 101 23.60 -17.58 0.89
N GLN A 102 22.88 -16.64 1.45
CA GLN A 102 21.90 -16.96 2.48
C GLN A 102 20.67 -16.05 2.44
N ASN A 103 19.53 -16.72 2.32
CA ASN A 103 18.16 -16.24 2.52
C ASN A 103 17.44 -15.65 1.30
N ARG A 104 16.81 -16.53 0.52
CA ARG A 104 15.65 -16.24 -0.34
C ARG A 104 14.45 -15.61 0.42
N GLY A 105 14.67 -15.03 1.61
CA GLY A 105 13.65 -14.49 2.50
C GLY A 105 13.62 -12.98 2.58
N ASN A 106 14.57 -12.25 1.99
CA ASN A 106 14.54 -10.78 2.00
C ASN A 106 14.07 -10.25 0.65
N LEU A 107 12.76 -10.07 0.53
CA LEU A 107 12.11 -9.64 -0.71
C LEU A 107 12.57 -8.25 -1.21
N PHE A 108 13.09 -7.41 -0.32
CA PHE A 108 13.74 -6.17 -0.73
C PHE A 108 14.97 -6.41 -1.62
N LEU A 109 15.72 -7.49 -1.38
CA LEU A 109 16.90 -7.82 -2.19
C LEU A 109 16.53 -8.21 -3.62
N GLU A 110 15.32 -8.72 -3.84
CA GLU A 110 14.82 -8.97 -5.20
C GLU A 110 14.63 -7.66 -5.98
N VAL A 111 14.17 -6.58 -5.29
CA VAL A 111 14.11 -5.24 -5.91
C VAL A 111 15.52 -4.77 -6.29
N VAL A 112 16.49 -4.95 -5.38
CA VAL A 112 17.89 -4.56 -5.65
C VAL A 112 18.46 -5.36 -6.82
N ARG A 113 18.31 -6.69 -6.83
CA ARG A 113 18.79 -7.60 -7.90
C ARG A 113 18.27 -7.18 -9.28
N ILE A 114 16.97 -6.97 -9.37
CA ILE A 114 16.30 -6.59 -10.63
C ILE A 114 16.75 -5.19 -11.07
N CYS A 115 16.79 -4.22 -10.16
CA CYS A 115 17.22 -2.86 -10.48
C CYS A 115 18.73 -2.76 -10.77
N GLU A 116 19.57 -3.60 -10.19
CA GLU A 116 21.00 -3.69 -10.52
C GLU A 116 21.21 -4.16 -11.96
N HIS A 117 20.40 -5.12 -12.43
CA HIS A 117 20.47 -5.65 -13.78
C HIS A 117 19.94 -4.65 -14.83
N HIS A 118 18.73 -4.14 -14.63
CA HIS A 118 18.02 -3.32 -15.61
C HIS A 118 18.38 -1.84 -15.58
N LYS A 119 18.85 -1.35 -14.43
CA LYS A 119 19.22 0.06 -14.22
C LYS A 119 18.12 1.06 -14.62
N PRO A 120 16.90 0.93 -14.07
CA PRO A 120 15.81 1.85 -14.39
C PRO A 120 16.19 3.30 -14.04
N LYS A 121 15.51 4.28 -14.65
CA LYS A 121 15.67 5.71 -14.32
C LYS A 121 15.26 5.99 -12.87
N VAL A 122 14.17 5.34 -12.41
CA VAL A 122 13.55 5.57 -11.10
C VAL A 122 13.22 4.25 -10.41
N ILE A 123 13.46 4.19 -9.09
CA ILE A 123 12.94 3.17 -8.19
C ILE A 123 12.01 3.86 -7.19
N PHE A 124 10.75 3.47 -7.17
CA PHE A 124 9.75 3.92 -6.21
C PHE A 124 9.40 2.79 -5.25
N CYS A 125 9.54 3.04 -3.95
CA CYS A 125 9.15 2.07 -2.94
C CYS A 125 8.25 2.71 -1.87
N GLU A 126 7.33 1.90 -1.33
CA GLU A 126 6.49 2.25 -0.18
C GLU A 126 6.66 1.22 0.93
N ASN A 127 6.55 1.70 2.18
CA ASN A 127 6.50 0.81 3.33
C ASN A 127 5.83 1.49 4.55
N VAL A 128 5.64 0.74 5.62
CA VAL A 128 5.13 1.28 6.87
C VAL A 128 6.09 2.30 7.50
N LYS A 129 5.56 3.37 8.13
CA LYS A 129 6.36 4.39 8.84
C LYS A 129 7.38 3.77 9.81
N GLY A 130 6.99 2.65 10.46
CA GLY A 130 7.83 1.95 11.42
C GLY A 130 9.19 1.49 10.86
N LEU A 131 9.32 1.34 9.55
CA LEU A 131 10.58 0.98 8.89
C LEU A 131 11.72 1.97 9.20
N VAL A 132 11.39 3.26 9.35
CA VAL A 132 12.37 4.31 9.67
C VAL A 132 13.06 4.07 11.02
N MET A 133 12.29 3.61 12.01
CA MET A 133 12.78 3.39 13.37
C MET A 133 13.15 1.93 13.64
N HIS A 134 12.83 1.03 12.71
CA HIS A 134 13.11 -0.40 12.87
C HIS A 134 14.61 -0.62 13.09
N ASP A 135 14.91 -1.44 14.12
CA ASP A 135 16.26 -1.74 14.53
C ASP A 135 17.14 -0.48 14.73
N LYS A 136 16.58 0.53 15.44
CA LYS A 136 17.25 1.83 15.71
C LYS A 136 17.68 2.56 14.42
N GLY A 137 16.90 2.44 13.36
CA GLY A 137 17.16 3.08 12.06
C GLY A 137 18.13 2.31 11.16
N ARG A 138 18.68 1.18 11.61
CA ARG A 138 19.64 0.39 10.81
C ARG A 138 19.01 -0.18 9.55
N THR A 139 17.77 -0.62 9.63
CA THR A 139 17.05 -1.20 8.49
C THR A 139 16.95 -0.21 7.32
N PHE A 140 16.52 1.03 7.57
CA PHE A 140 16.45 2.02 6.50
C PHE A 140 17.85 2.36 5.94
N LYS A 141 18.86 2.43 6.79
CA LYS A 141 20.24 2.67 6.35
C LYS A 141 20.74 1.57 5.40
N VAL A 142 20.36 0.32 5.64
CA VAL A 142 20.67 -0.81 4.72
C VAL A 142 19.99 -0.63 3.37
N ILE A 143 18.71 -0.24 3.35
CA ILE A 143 17.96 0.02 2.11
C ILE A 143 18.63 1.15 1.31
N GLN A 144 18.95 2.25 1.97
CA GLN A 144 19.61 3.38 1.34
C GLN A 144 20.96 2.99 0.75
N GLN A 145 21.81 2.32 1.53
CA GLN A 145 23.13 1.87 1.08
C GLN A 145 23.05 0.86 -0.07
N ALA A 146 22.04 0.00 -0.10
CA ALA A 146 21.85 -0.95 -1.18
C ALA A 146 21.56 -0.24 -2.51
N PHE A 147 20.67 0.75 -2.50
CA PHE A 147 20.38 1.53 -3.71
C PHE A 147 21.55 2.44 -4.11
N GLU A 148 22.23 3.07 -3.16
CA GLU A 148 23.44 3.87 -3.43
C GLU A 148 24.54 3.01 -4.06
N HIS A 149 24.72 1.76 -3.60
CA HIS A 149 25.71 0.83 -4.12
C HIS A 149 25.49 0.48 -5.60
N ILE A 150 24.22 0.32 -6.01
CA ILE A 150 23.87 0.03 -7.40
C ILE A 150 23.73 1.29 -8.29
N GLY A 151 24.11 2.47 -7.77
CA GLY A 151 24.25 3.70 -8.52
C GLY A 151 23.02 4.62 -8.50
N TYR A 152 22.31 4.67 -7.37
CA TYR A 152 21.14 5.53 -7.19
C TYR A 152 21.32 6.54 -6.06
N LYS A 153 20.74 7.73 -6.23
CA LYS A 153 20.56 8.72 -5.18
C LYS A 153 19.18 8.58 -4.56
N VAL A 154 19.12 8.45 -3.24
CA VAL A 154 17.91 8.05 -2.50
C VAL A 154 17.31 9.23 -1.75
N PHE A 155 16.00 9.44 -1.95
CA PHE A 155 15.19 10.42 -1.23
C PHE A 155 14.07 9.72 -0.49
N ARG A 156 13.64 10.26 0.64
CA ARG A 156 12.53 9.70 1.42
C ARG A 156 11.73 10.76 2.14
N LYS A 157 10.45 10.48 2.33
CA LYS A 157 9.57 11.26 3.22
C LYS A 157 8.48 10.36 3.80
N VAL A 158 8.07 10.63 5.03
CA VAL A 158 6.85 10.05 5.60
C VAL A 158 5.71 11.01 5.29
N LEU A 159 4.67 10.50 4.64
CA LEU A 159 3.47 11.26 4.29
C LEU A 159 2.24 10.58 4.89
N ASN A 160 1.18 11.36 5.09
CA ASN A 160 -0.08 10.90 5.65
C ASN A 160 -1.21 11.09 4.65
N SER A 161 -2.02 10.06 4.41
CA SER A 161 -3.13 10.08 3.44
C SER A 161 -4.13 11.20 3.70
N LYS A 162 -4.36 11.59 4.96
CA LYS A 162 -5.28 12.70 5.32
C LYS A 162 -4.88 14.02 4.69
N ASP A 163 -3.60 14.24 4.43
CA ASP A 163 -3.10 15.48 3.84
C ASP A 163 -3.31 15.51 2.32
N PHE A 164 -3.77 14.39 1.71
CA PHE A 164 -3.98 14.19 0.29
C PHE A 164 -5.47 13.94 -0.09
N GLY A 165 -6.40 14.45 0.72
CA GLY A 165 -7.82 14.38 0.44
C GLY A 165 -8.44 12.99 0.65
N LEU A 166 -7.89 12.19 1.57
CA LEU A 166 -8.46 10.92 2.01
C LEU A 166 -8.80 10.99 3.51
N PRO A 167 -10.00 10.61 3.94
CA PRO A 167 -10.38 10.67 5.36
C PRO A 167 -9.80 9.48 6.15
N GLN A 168 -8.48 9.28 6.06
CA GLN A 168 -7.77 8.21 6.75
C GLN A 168 -6.44 8.71 7.31
N ASN A 169 -6.21 8.49 8.60
CA ASN A 169 -4.90 8.71 9.21
C ASN A 169 -4.00 7.49 8.94
N ARG A 170 -3.26 7.54 7.81
CA ARG A 170 -2.35 6.48 7.38
C ARG A 170 -1.00 7.06 7.01
N GLU A 171 -0.02 6.89 7.90
CA GLU A 171 1.35 7.33 7.65
C GLU A 171 2.18 6.21 7.01
N ARG A 172 2.86 6.54 5.91
CA ARG A 172 3.75 5.63 5.19
C ARG A 172 5.05 6.32 4.83
N ILE A 173 6.14 5.55 4.78
CA ILE A 173 7.39 6.02 4.20
C ILE A 173 7.36 5.77 2.70
N TYR A 174 7.68 6.79 1.95
CA TYR A 174 7.89 6.75 0.50
C TYR A 174 9.37 6.97 0.22
N ILE A 175 9.92 6.12 -0.63
CA ILE A 175 11.33 6.12 -1.02
C ILE A 175 11.36 6.29 -2.54
N VAL A 176 12.06 7.29 -3.02
CA VAL A 176 12.30 7.54 -4.44
C VAL A 176 13.80 7.55 -4.65
N ALA A 177 14.28 6.71 -5.55
CA ALA A 177 15.68 6.67 -5.89
C ALA A 177 15.85 6.93 -7.39
N PHE A 178 16.69 7.90 -7.74
CA PHE A 178 17.01 8.25 -9.11
C PHE A 178 18.39 7.75 -9.48
N ARG A 179 18.55 7.23 -10.70
CA ARG A 179 19.84 6.79 -11.20
C ARG A 179 20.80 7.99 -11.29
N ASN A 180 22.06 7.80 -10.89
CA ASN A 180 23.01 8.90 -10.69
C ASN A 180 23.33 9.68 -11.97
N ASP A 181 23.23 9.05 -13.16
CA ASP A 181 23.47 9.72 -14.44
C ASP A 181 22.40 10.76 -14.82
N LEU A 182 21.26 10.75 -14.14
CA LEU A 182 20.23 11.78 -14.29
C LEU A 182 20.60 13.10 -13.58
N GLU A 183 21.67 13.09 -12.78
CA GLU A 183 22.17 14.28 -12.06
C GLU A 183 21.09 15.03 -11.26
N ILE A 184 20.17 14.27 -10.62
CA ILE A 184 19.11 14.83 -9.78
C ILE A 184 19.65 15.04 -8.37
N GLU A 185 19.98 16.29 -8.05
CA GLU A 185 20.60 16.66 -6.77
C GLU A 185 19.60 16.82 -5.64
N ALA A 186 18.35 17.16 -5.93
CA ALA A 186 17.26 17.35 -4.97
C ALA A 186 15.95 16.81 -5.51
N PHE A 187 15.11 16.28 -4.62
CA PHE A 187 13.75 15.88 -4.90
C PHE A 187 12.81 16.40 -3.80
N SER A 188 11.83 17.19 -4.19
CA SER A 188 10.84 17.75 -3.29
C SER A 188 9.56 16.92 -3.31
N PHE A 189 9.34 16.16 -2.23
CA PHE A 189 8.06 15.45 -2.07
C PHE A 189 6.88 16.43 -1.96
N PRO A 190 5.70 16.05 -2.45
CA PRO A 190 4.51 16.89 -2.34
C PRO A 190 4.15 17.14 -0.87
N GLU A 191 3.51 18.28 -0.59
CA GLU A 191 3.03 18.62 0.76
C GLU A 191 1.59 18.15 1.00
N GLY A 192 0.86 17.86 -0.06
CA GLY A 192 -0.55 17.51 -0.04
C GLY A 192 -1.45 18.69 -0.43
N ASN A 193 -2.72 18.39 -0.63
CA ASN A 193 -3.73 19.40 -1.00
C ASN A 193 -4.53 19.89 0.21
N HIS A 194 -4.37 19.26 1.35
CA HIS A 194 -5.06 19.53 2.62
C HIS A 194 -6.59 19.71 2.49
N LYS A 195 -7.18 19.05 1.48
CA LYS A 195 -8.63 19.09 1.29
C LYS A 195 -9.30 18.45 2.51
N GLU A 196 -10.18 19.18 3.15
CA GLU A 196 -11.00 18.66 4.24
C GLU A 196 -11.97 17.61 3.68
N VAL A 197 -11.86 16.41 4.20
CA VAL A 197 -12.69 15.25 3.87
C VAL A 197 -12.97 14.47 5.15
N SER A 198 -14.14 13.86 5.20
CA SER A 198 -14.61 13.10 6.36
C SER A 198 -15.01 11.67 5.95
N ILE A 199 -15.27 10.83 6.92
CA ILE A 199 -15.82 9.49 6.68
C ILE A 199 -17.15 9.58 5.93
N ARG A 200 -17.93 10.63 6.17
CA ARG A 200 -19.21 10.85 5.49
C ARG A 200 -19.08 10.91 3.96
N ASP A 201 -17.97 11.46 3.47
CA ASP A 201 -17.72 11.63 2.04
C ASP A 201 -17.43 10.32 1.29
N ILE A 202 -17.11 9.25 2.04
CA ILE A 202 -16.76 7.95 1.43
C ILE A 202 -17.85 6.90 1.63
N LEU A 203 -18.95 7.22 2.32
CA LEU A 203 -20.01 6.26 2.56
C LEU A 203 -20.71 5.86 1.24
N GLU A 204 -21.12 4.59 1.17
CA GLU A 204 -22.02 4.14 0.11
C GLU A 204 -23.43 4.65 0.35
N ASP A 205 -24.23 4.72 -0.72
CA ASP A 205 -25.66 5.06 -0.61
C ASP A 205 -26.44 3.95 0.11
N ALA A 206 -27.47 4.36 0.87
CA ALA A 206 -28.38 3.40 1.51
C ALA A 206 -29.32 2.76 0.46
N PRO A 207 -29.88 1.57 0.69
CA PRO A 207 -29.73 0.76 1.91
C PRO A 207 -28.42 -0.04 1.97
N ILE A 208 -27.78 -0.04 3.14
CA ILE A 208 -26.56 -0.85 3.36
C ILE A 208 -26.95 -2.27 3.72
N PRO A 209 -26.31 -3.32 3.16
CA PRO A 209 -26.58 -4.71 3.52
C PRO A 209 -26.43 -4.99 5.03
N SER A 210 -27.41 -5.67 5.62
CA SER A 210 -27.48 -5.95 7.06
C SER A 210 -26.25 -6.70 7.60
N ARG A 211 -25.54 -7.46 6.77
CA ARG A 211 -24.31 -8.18 7.15
C ARG A 211 -23.17 -7.29 7.66
N TYR A 212 -23.21 -6.00 7.37
CA TYR A 212 -22.21 -5.05 7.87
C TYR A 212 -22.53 -4.52 9.26
N TYR A 213 -23.79 -4.58 9.67
CA TYR A 213 -24.21 -4.22 11.02
C TYR A 213 -23.82 -5.33 12.01
N LEU A 214 -23.35 -4.93 13.18
CA LEU A 214 -22.96 -5.88 14.20
C LEU A 214 -24.20 -6.41 14.93
N SER A 215 -24.17 -7.67 15.39
CA SER A 215 -25.20 -8.15 16.30
C SER A 215 -24.99 -7.57 17.72
N THR A 216 -26.06 -7.45 18.48
CA THR A 216 -26.01 -7.03 19.90
C THR A 216 -25.00 -7.85 20.69
N VAL A 217 -25.00 -9.17 20.53
CA VAL A 217 -24.06 -10.08 21.21
C VAL A 217 -22.60 -9.76 20.85
N TYR A 218 -22.34 -9.41 19.58
CA TYR A 218 -20.98 -9.08 19.16
C TYR A 218 -20.52 -7.74 19.71
N VAL A 219 -21.39 -6.72 19.73
CA VAL A 219 -21.10 -5.41 20.35
C VAL A 219 -20.76 -5.57 21.83
N ASP A 220 -21.54 -6.38 22.58
CA ASP A 220 -21.27 -6.64 24.00
C ASP A 220 -19.92 -7.37 24.19
N THR A 221 -19.60 -8.31 23.29
CA THR A 221 -18.29 -8.98 23.29
C THR A 221 -17.15 -8.00 23.09
N LEU A 222 -17.29 -7.05 22.17
CA LEU A 222 -16.29 -6.00 21.91
C LEU A 222 -16.13 -5.06 23.12
N ARG A 223 -17.24 -4.71 23.77
CA ARG A 223 -17.23 -3.91 25.01
C ARG A 223 -16.49 -4.61 26.13
N ALA A 224 -16.84 -5.87 26.39
CA ALA A 224 -16.16 -6.69 27.40
C ALA A 224 -14.66 -6.86 27.09
N HIS A 225 -14.31 -7.04 25.82
CA HIS A 225 -12.92 -7.12 25.38
C HIS A 225 -12.17 -5.81 25.66
N LYS A 226 -12.73 -4.65 25.28
CA LYS A 226 -12.13 -3.34 25.53
C LYS A 226 -11.95 -3.06 27.02
N ALA A 227 -12.97 -3.38 27.84
CA ALA A 227 -12.91 -3.22 29.29
C ALA A 227 -11.77 -4.06 29.92
N ARG A 228 -11.59 -5.32 29.49
CA ARG A 228 -10.49 -6.19 29.96
C ARG A 228 -9.11 -5.62 29.62
N HIS A 229 -8.96 -5.00 28.46
CA HIS A 229 -7.70 -4.37 28.06
C HIS A 229 -7.45 -3.07 28.82
N ALA A 230 -8.48 -2.27 29.04
CA ALA A 230 -8.40 -1.06 29.85
C ALA A 230 -7.98 -1.38 31.29
N ALA A 231 -8.53 -2.45 31.90
CA ALA A 231 -8.14 -2.92 33.22
C ALA A 231 -6.65 -3.36 33.33
N LYS A 232 -6.03 -3.70 32.20
CA LYS A 232 -4.59 -4.03 32.09
C LYS A 232 -3.72 -2.81 31.75
N GLY A 233 -4.29 -1.61 31.72
CA GLY A 233 -3.58 -0.36 31.43
C GLY A 233 -3.22 -0.15 29.95
N ASN A 234 -3.85 -0.89 29.04
CA ASN A 234 -3.68 -0.68 27.60
C ASN A 234 -5.01 -0.29 26.93
N GLY A 235 -4.94 0.54 25.91
CA GLY A 235 -6.10 1.05 25.16
C GLY A 235 -6.54 0.18 23.97
N PHE A 236 -6.18 -1.11 23.96
CA PHE A 236 -6.51 -1.99 22.85
C PHE A 236 -8.01 -2.34 22.83
N GLY A 237 -8.64 -2.26 21.64
CA GLY A 237 -10.03 -2.60 21.48
C GLY A 237 -10.66 -1.98 20.23
N TYR A 238 -11.98 -2.12 20.13
CA TYR A 238 -12.76 -1.51 19.06
C TYR A 238 -12.82 0.02 19.21
N GLU A 239 -13.04 0.69 18.09
CA GLU A 239 -13.22 2.15 18.04
C GLU A 239 -14.38 2.49 17.10
N ILE A 240 -15.27 3.36 17.57
CA ILE A 240 -16.32 3.96 16.76
C ILE A 240 -15.80 5.32 16.31
N ARG A 241 -15.84 5.56 15.02
CA ARG A 241 -15.40 6.80 14.39
C ARG A 241 -16.56 7.75 14.22
N ASP A 242 -16.30 9.02 14.43
CA ASP A 242 -17.20 10.09 14.06
C ASP A 242 -17.28 10.18 12.52
N LEU A 243 -18.50 10.29 11.98
CA LEU A 243 -18.71 10.42 10.52
C LEU A 243 -18.14 11.73 9.97
N ASP A 244 -18.10 12.79 10.75
CA ASP A 244 -17.51 14.08 10.40
C ASP A 244 -15.99 14.14 10.66
N GLY A 245 -15.42 13.06 11.18
CA GLY A 245 -14.00 12.86 11.41
C GLY A 245 -13.32 11.98 10.35
N ILE A 246 -12.16 11.44 10.71
CA ILE A 246 -11.36 10.57 9.82
C ILE A 246 -11.18 9.17 10.42
N ALA A 247 -11.02 8.20 9.55
CA ALA A 247 -10.71 6.82 9.92
C ALA A 247 -9.27 6.69 10.45
N GLY A 248 -9.05 5.71 11.33
CA GLY A 248 -7.71 5.21 11.61
C GLY A 248 -7.18 4.39 10.44
N THR A 249 -5.89 4.05 10.49
CA THR A 249 -5.28 3.17 9.48
C THR A 249 -6.04 1.87 9.35
N ILE A 250 -6.55 1.55 8.16
CA ILE A 250 -7.10 0.24 7.86
C ILE A 250 -5.96 -0.79 7.73
N VAL A 251 -6.16 -1.99 8.28
CA VAL A 251 -5.16 -3.05 8.30
C VAL A 251 -5.77 -4.42 7.99
N CYS A 252 -4.99 -5.33 7.42
CA CYS A 252 -5.46 -6.62 6.92
C CYS A 252 -5.76 -7.67 7.99
N GLY A 253 -5.39 -7.45 9.24
CA GLY A 253 -5.49 -8.46 10.30
C GLY A 253 -5.91 -7.93 11.66
N GLY A 254 -6.05 -8.84 12.62
CA GLY A 254 -6.46 -8.53 13.98
C GLY A 254 -7.84 -7.89 14.03
N MET A 255 -8.00 -6.84 14.82
CA MET A 255 -9.23 -6.06 14.93
C MET A 255 -9.28 -4.88 13.92
N GLY A 256 -8.70 -5.02 12.73
CA GLY A 256 -8.61 -3.93 11.76
C GLY A 256 -9.96 -3.33 11.38
N ARG A 257 -10.98 -4.17 11.20
CA ARG A 257 -12.35 -3.74 10.88
C ARG A 257 -13.06 -3.12 12.08
N GLU A 258 -12.83 -3.65 13.26
CA GLU A 258 -13.46 -3.21 14.51
C GLU A 258 -12.84 -1.92 15.09
N ARG A 259 -11.70 -1.46 14.56
CA ARG A 259 -11.08 -0.17 14.92
C ARG A 259 -11.57 1.01 14.07
N ASN A 260 -12.42 0.74 13.10
CA ASN A 260 -13.05 1.72 12.24
C ASN A 260 -14.55 1.44 12.09
N LEU A 261 -15.24 1.16 13.21
CA LEU A 261 -16.70 1.07 13.23
C LEU A 261 -17.31 2.47 13.12
N ILE A 262 -18.52 2.52 12.60
CA ILE A 262 -19.33 3.74 12.53
C ILE A 262 -20.74 3.45 13.04
N ILE A 263 -21.44 4.51 13.46
CA ILE A 263 -22.87 4.48 13.70
C ILE A 263 -23.56 5.01 12.46
N ASP A 264 -24.46 4.22 11.90
CA ASP A 264 -25.17 4.57 10.67
C ASP A 264 -26.67 4.27 10.79
N HIS A 265 -27.43 5.29 11.10
CA HIS A 265 -28.89 5.22 11.27
C HIS A 265 -29.69 5.25 9.97
N ARG A 266 -28.98 5.21 8.82
CA ARG A 266 -29.67 5.15 7.52
C ARG A 266 -30.32 3.78 7.34
N GLU A 267 -31.22 3.70 6.36
CA GLU A 267 -31.91 2.46 6.03
C GLU A 267 -30.89 1.36 5.69
N HIS A 268 -31.10 0.18 6.24
CA HIS A 268 -30.34 -1.03 5.90
C HIS A 268 -31.24 -2.10 5.33
N SER A 269 -30.70 -2.91 4.44
CA SER A 269 -31.42 -4.02 3.85
C SER A 269 -31.77 -5.07 4.88
N MET A 270 -33.05 -5.34 5.05
CA MET A 270 -33.56 -6.41 5.93
C MET A 270 -33.48 -7.81 5.32
N VAL A 271 -32.78 -7.99 4.19
CA VAL A 271 -32.56 -9.32 3.62
C VAL A 271 -31.78 -10.14 4.64
N PRO A 272 -32.34 -11.28 5.13
CA PRO A 272 -31.66 -12.12 6.10
C PRO A 272 -30.36 -12.65 5.50
N GLU A 273 -29.24 -12.21 5.99
CA GLU A 273 -27.95 -12.77 5.59
C GLU A 273 -27.43 -13.70 6.67
N THR A 274 -26.92 -14.84 6.24
CA THR A 274 -26.49 -15.97 7.06
C THR A 274 -25.35 -15.68 8.04
N HIS A 275 -24.79 -14.47 7.99
CA HIS A 275 -23.63 -14.07 8.80
C HIS A 275 -23.97 -13.35 10.09
N ILE A 276 -25.21 -12.87 10.27
CA ILE A 276 -25.64 -12.23 11.52
C ILE A 276 -26.11 -13.30 12.49
N LYS A 277 -25.31 -13.53 13.53
CA LYS A 277 -25.72 -14.33 14.67
C LYS A 277 -26.41 -13.42 15.69
N GLY A 278 -27.73 -13.46 15.75
CA GLY A 278 -28.55 -12.65 16.65
C GLY A 278 -29.12 -11.39 15.98
N GLU A 279 -29.79 -10.57 16.75
CA GLU A 279 -30.40 -9.33 16.30
C GLU A 279 -29.37 -8.25 16.03
N ILE A 280 -29.65 -7.40 15.05
CA ILE A 280 -28.85 -6.19 14.82
C ILE A 280 -28.88 -5.34 16.10
N ASN A 281 -27.73 -4.76 16.45
CA ASN A 281 -27.64 -3.89 17.62
C ASN A 281 -28.50 -2.63 17.45
N HIS A 282 -29.09 -2.18 18.56
CA HIS A 282 -29.99 -1.02 18.58
C HIS A 282 -29.31 0.34 18.42
N GLU A 283 -27.99 0.35 18.31
CA GLU A 283 -27.17 1.59 18.14
C GLU A 283 -26.76 1.76 16.68
N ASP A 284 -27.17 0.87 15.78
CA ASP A 284 -26.81 0.88 14.35
C ASP A 284 -25.29 0.91 14.11
N ILE A 285 -24.54 0.26 15.02
CA ILE A 285 -23.08 0.11 14.88
C ILE A 285 -22.78 -0.87 13.76
N ARG A 286 -22.01 -0.44 12.78
CA ARG A 286 -21.59 -1.28 11.65
C ARG A 286 -20.10 -1.18 11.31
N LYS A 287 -19.63 -2.15 10.56
CA LYS A 287 -18.35 -2.07 9.84
C LYS A 287 -18.54 -1.23 8.59
N MET A 288 -17.51 -0.53 8.18
CA MET A 288 -17.45 0.02 6.83
C MET A 288 -17.45 -1.13 5.82
N THR A 289 -18.10 -0.93 4.68
CA THR A 289 -18.15 -1.91 3.59
C THR A 289 -16.79 -2.02 2.89
N PRO A 290 -16.55 -3.06 2.08
CA PRO A 290 -15.37 -3.14 1.24
C PRO A 290 -15.22 -1.93 0.29
N ARG A 291 -16.33 -1.40 -0.26
CA ARG A 291 -16.30 -0.23 -1.12
C ARG A 291 -15.89 1.03 -0.36
N GLU A 292 -16.41 1.23 0.84
CA GLU A 292 -16.00 2.33 1.71
C GLU A 292 -14.51 2.24 2.08
N TRP A 293 -13.98 1.05 2.31
CA TRP A 293 -12.53 0.83 2.50
C TRP A 293 -11.71 1.14 1.25
N ALA A 294 -12.23 0.80 0.05
CA ALA A 294 -11.59 1.14 -1.21
C ALA A 294 -11.50 2.66 -1.38
N ARG A 295 -12.60 3.38 -1.12
CA ARG A 295 -12.64 4.86 -1.15
C ARG A 295 -11.67 5.49 -0.13
N LEU A 296 -11.48 4.88 1.07
CA LEU A 296 -10.48 5.33 2.05
C LEU A 296 -9.04 5.22 1.53
N GLN A 297 -8.78 4.37 0.54
CA GLN A 297 -7.48 4.23 -0.11
C GLN A 297 -7.37 5.01 -1.43
N GLY A 298 -8.46 5.65 -1.85
CA GLY A 298 -8.51 6.42 -3.11
C GLY A 298 -8.79 5.58 -4.36
N PHE A 299 -9.25 4.31 -4.20
CA PHE A 299 -9.73 3.55 -5.35
C PHE A 299 -11.04 4.12 -5.89
N PRO A 300 -11.18 4.29 -7.21
CA PRO A 300 -12.41 4.77 -7.81
C PRO A 300 -13.52 3.71 -7.71
N ASP A 301 -14.78 4.14 -7.82
CA ASP A 301 -15.92 3.23 -7.76
C ASP A 301 -15.96 2.22 -8.92
N SER A 302 -15.32 2.56 -10.03
CA SER A 302 -15.13 1.64 -11.17
C SER A 302 -14.15 0.48 -10.89
N PHE A 303 -13.36 0.57 -9.81
CA PHE A 303 -12.44 -0.52 -9.43
C PHE A 303 -13.23 -1.75 -8.98
N GLU A 304 -13.05 -2.86 -9.68
CA GLU A 304 -13.79 -4.09 -9.47
C GLU A 304 -13.30 -4.83 -8.21
N LEU A 305 -14.25 -5.19 -7.32
CA LEU A 305 -14.01 -5.91 -6.07
C LEU A 305 -14.81 -7.25 -6.08
N ASN A 306 -14.45 -8.16 -6.99
CA ASN A 306 -15.22 -9.34 -7.36
C ASN A 306 -14.96 -10.59 -6.49
N LEU A 307 -14.44 -10.41 -5.27
CA LEU A 307 -14.16 -11.52 -4.36
C LEU A 307 -15.01 -11.43 -3.08
N ALA A 308 -14.95 -12.48 -2.27
CA ALA A 308 -15.56 -12.45 -0.94
C ALA A 308 -14.93 -11.37 -0.05
N ASP A 309 -15.76 -10.72 0.77
CA ASP A 309 -15.37 -9.60 1.65
C ASP A 309 -14.09 -9.83 2.43
N THR A 310 -13.85 -11.05 2.93
CA THR A 310 -12.62 -11.40 3.68
C THR A 310 -11.35 -11.20 2.86
N HIS A 311 -11.38 -11.57 1.58
CA HIS A 311 -10.25 -11.34 0.69
C HIS A 311 -10.08 -9.86 0.37
N ILE A 312 -11.19 -9.17 0.10
CA ILE A 312 -11.17 -7.74 -0.23
C ILE A 312 -10.66 -6.91 0.94
N TYR A 313 -11.15 -7.13 2.16
CA TYR A 313 -10.62 -6.44 3.34
C TYR A 313 -9.12 -6.69 3.56
N LYS A 314 -8.65 -7.94 3.34
CA LYS A 314 -7.23 -8.27 3.40
C LYS A 314 -6.43 -7.49 2.36
N GLN A 315 -6.90 -7.45 1.13
CA GLN A 315 -6.26 -6.75 0.01
C GLN A 315 -6.21 -5.24 0.25
N LEU A 316 -7.33 -4.62 0.63
CA LEU A 316 -7.40 -3.19 0.91
C LEU A 316 -6.58 -2.78 2.13
N GLY A 317 -6.53 -3.61 3.18
CA GLY A 317 -5.69 -3.37 4.35
C GLY A 317 -4.19 -3.39 4.02
N ASN A 318 -3.77 -4.24 3.07
CA ASN A 318 -2.40 -4.30 2.55
C ASN A 318 -2.12 -3.24 1.48
N SER A 319 -3.16 -2.66 0.87
CA SER A 319 -3.02 -1.68 -0.19
C SER A 319 -2.56 -0.31 0.35
N LEU A 320 -2.45 0.64 -0.53
CA LEU A 320 -1.79 1.93 -0.33
C LEU A 320 -2.75 3.07 -0.68
N SER A 321 -2.39 4.28 -0.29
CA SER A 321 -3.17 5.48 -0.60
C SER A 321 -2.80 6.02 -1.97
N ILE A 322 -3.67 5.79 -2.96
CA ILE A 322 -3.46 6.15 -4.37
C ILE A 322 -3.16 7.64 -4.53
N ASN A 323 -3.91 8.51 -3.84
CA ASN A 323 -3.74 9.97 -3.94
C ASN A 323 -2.32 10.44 -3.56
N VAL A 324 -1.72 9.82 -2.54
CA VAL A 324 -0.34 10.15 -2.13
C VAL A 324 0.64 9.70 -3.20
N ILE A 325 0.45 8.49 -3.74
CA ILE A 325 1.32 7.93 -4.77
C ILE A 325 1.23 8.76 -6.04
N GLN A 326 0.01 9.13 -6.47
CA GLN A 326 -0.21 9.99 -7.62
C GLN A 326 0.53 11.33 -7.46
N ALA A 327 0.39 12.01 -6.33
CA ALA A 327 1.06 13.28 -6.10
C ALA A 327 2.59 13.16 -6.13
N ILE A 328 3.17 12.03 -5.64
CA ILE A 328 4.61 11.78 -5.74
C ILE A 328 4.99 11.49 -7.19
N ALA A 329 4.20 10.67 -7.91
CA ALA A 329 4.44 10.32 -9.30
C ALA A 329 4.38 11.55 -10.23
N GLU A 330 3.49 12.51 -9.96
CA GLU A 330 3.45 13.81 -10.66
C GLU A 330 4.78 14.56 -10.51
N LYS A 331 5.36 14.60 -9.30
CA LYS A 331 6.69 15.21 -9.05
C LYS A 331 7.83 14.46 -9.71
N ILE A 332 7.74 13.14 -9.80
CA ILE A 332 8.72 12.32 -10.53
C ILE A 332 8.62 12.62 -12.03
N LYS A 333 7.41 12.68 -12.58
CA LYS A 333 7.14 12.98 -13.99
C LYS A 333 7.70 14.36 -14.36
N GLU A 334 7.35 15.42 -13.61
CA GLU A 334 7.86 16.77 -13.80
C GLU A 334 9.39 16.78 -13.94
N LEU A 335 10.08 16.10 -13.02
CA LEU A 335 11.55 16.04 -13.00
C LEU A 335 12.15 15.26 -14.17
N LEU A 336 11.52 14.18 -14.59
CA LEU A 336 11.98 13.39 -15.74
C LEU A 336 11.80 14.17 -17.04
N GLU A 337 10.67 14.85 -17.23
CA GLU A 337 10.37 15.69 -18.38
C GLU A 337 11.36 16.88 -18.47
N GLU A 338 11.63 17.56 -17.36
CA GLU A 338 12.66 18.64 -17.29
C GLU A 338 14.04 18.14 -17.72
N LYS A 339 14.41 16.92 -17.36
CA LYS A 339 15.71 16.35 -17.73
C LYS A 339 15.76 15.94 -19.22
N GLU A 340 14.68 15.43 -19.77
CA GLU A 340 14.62 15.06 -21.20
C GLU A 340 14.64 16.27 -22.14
N GLU A 341 14.13 17.42 -21.70
CA GLU A 341 14.21 18.68 -22.46
C GLU A 341 15.63 19.28 -22.52
N LEU A 342 16.53 18.87 -21.59
CA LEU A 342 17.89 19.37 -21.48
C LEU A 342 18.92 18.58 -22.30
N TRP A 343 18.51 17.44 -22.88
CA TRP A 343 19.33 16.54 -23.71
C TRP A 343 18.91 16.53 -25.18
#